data_fd6f5436cbb131d7aa24f3475dedbee9
#
_entry.id   fd6f5436cbb131d7aa24f3475dedbee9
#
_cell.length_a   1.000
_cell.length_b   1.000
_cell.length_c   1.000
_cell.angle_alpha   90.00
_cell.angle_beta   90.00
_cell.angle_gamma   90.00
#
_symmetry.space_group_name_H-M   'P 1'
#
loop_
_entity.id
_entity.type
_entity.pdbx_description
1 polymer ?
#
loop_
_entity_poly.entity_id
_entity_poly.type
_entity_poly.pdbx_seq_one_letter_code
_entity_poly.pdbx_strand_id
1 'polypeptide(L)'
;MREAAFNLIGPVDGASVLDLYAGSGAMGLEALSRGATSAVFVEADRDACTTIQRNLIKLKLEGAQIVCRDALTALAQEASAGRRYDLVLLDPPYAMYSDLQARLAPYLPEVLAEDGLLVVETSSREEPELALPKRTSRRYGSARLTLFEPAPRVPDGSLGVRRRREQYE
;
A
#
# COMPACT_ATOMS: atom_id res chain seq x y z
N MET A 1 -6.33 -1.10 -17.60
CA MET A 1 -6.42 -0.85 -16.16
C MET A 1 -5.06 -0.49 -15.54
N ARG A 2 -4.01 -1.29 -15.76
CA ARG A 2 -2.66 -1.08 -15.21
C ARG A 2 -2.06 0.28 -15.61
N GLU A 3 -2.11 0.64 -16.88
CA GLU A 3 -1.66 1.93 -17.36
C GLU A 3 -2.45 3.10 -16.75
N ALA A 4 -3.77 2.97 -16.67
CA ALA A 4 -4.63 3.97 -16.03
C ALA A 4 -4.29 4.14 -14.54
N ALA A 5 -4.00 3.04 -13.83
CA ALA A 5 -3.57 3.08 -12.44
C ALA A 5 -2.28 3.89 -12.27
N PHE A 6 -1.25 3.61 -13.07
CA PHE A 6 0.03 4.31 -12.98
C PHE A 6 -0.05 5.77 -13.46
N ASN A 7 -0.98 6.10 -14.34
CA ASN A 7 -1.27 7.50 -14.68
C ASN A 7 -1.82 8.28 -13.46
N LEU A 8 -2.64 7.63 -12.64
CA LEU A 8 -3.12 8.21 -11.37
C LEU A 8 -2.05 8.25 -10.28
N ILE A 9 -1.27 7.20 -10.16
CA ILE A 9 -0.21 7.06 -9.14
C ILE A 9 0.88 8.10 -9.37
N GLY A 10 1.26 8.33 -10.62
CA GLY A 10 2.38 9.16 -10.97
C GLY A 10 3.72 8.41 -10.93
N PRO A 11 4.86 9.12 -10.97
CA PRO A 11 6.19 8.53 -10.99
C PRO A 11 6.47 7.69 -9.74
N VAL A 12 7.09 6.51 -9.96
CA VAL A 12 7.47 5.57 -8.89
C VAL A 12 8.97 5.30 -8.81
N ASP A 13 9.77 6.13 -9.48
CA ASP A 13 11.23 6.00 -9.45
C ASP A 13 11.74 6.01 -8.00
N GLY A 14 12.54 5.00 -7.65
CA GLY A 14 13.12 4.86 -6.31
C GLY A 14 12.15 4.41 -5.23
N ALA A 15 10.88 4.15 -5.55
CA ALA A 15 9.88 3.79 -4.57
C ALA A 15 10.07 2.38 -4.02
N SER A 16 9.70 2.18 -2.76
CA SER A 16 9.47 0.88 -2.14
C SER A 16 7.99 0.53 -2.23
N VAL A 17 7.68 -0.68 -2.71
CA VAL A 17 6.32 -1.11 -3.05
C VAL A 17 5.92 -2.33 -2.23
N LEU A 18 4.71 -2.32 -1.69
CA LEU A 18 4.04 -3.49 -1.11
C LEU A 18 2.81 -3.81 -1.96
N ASP A 19 2.81 -4.99 -2.58
CA ASP A 19 1.73 -5.48 -3.42
C ASP A 19 0.97 -6.59 -2.70
N LEU A 20 -0.17 -6.24 -2.10
CA LEU A 20 -1.02 -7.15 -1.34
C LEU A 20 -2.07 -7.77 -2.26
N TYR A 21 -2.30 -9.07 -2.13
CA TYR A 21 -3.10 -9.86 -3.05
C TYR A 21 -2.54 -9.78 -4.48
N ALA A 22 -1.24 -10.03 -4.60
CA ALA A 22 -0.49 -9.71 -5.81
C ALA A 22 -0.92 -10.51 -7.07
N GLY A 23 -1.53 -11.68 -6.91
CA GLY A 23 -1.93 -12.54 -8.02
C GLY A 23 -0.75 -12.91 -8.90
N SER A 24 -0.79 -12.56 -10.17
CA SER A 24 0.33 -12.74 -11.10
C SER A 24 1.47 -11.73 -10.91
N GLY A 25 1.28 -10.76 -10.03
CA GLY A 25 2.25 -9.71 -9.74
C GLY A 25 2.26 -8.54 -10.72
N ALA A 26 1.26 -8.42 -11.58
CA ALA A 26 1.25 -7.45 -12.67
C ALA A 26 1.51 -6.01 -12.21
N MET A 27 0.91 -5.58 -11.11
CA MET A 27 1.05 -4.21 -10.61
C MET A 27 2.44 -3.95 -10.01
N GLY A 28 2.92 -4.83 -9.14
CA GLY A 28 4.26 -4.70 -8.56
C GLY A 28 5.38 -4.85 -9.60
N LEU A 29 5.21 -5.73 -10.58
CA LEU A 29 6.13 -5.88 -11.72
C LEU A 29 6.18 -4.60 -12.57
N GLU A 30 5.03 -3.99 -12.82
CA GLU A 30 4.97 -2.71 -13.53
C GLU A 30 5.68 -1.60 -12.75
N ALA A 31 5.49 -1.54 -11.43
CA ALA A 31 6.20 -0.59 -10.60
C ALA A 31 7.73 -0.75 -10.68
N LEU A 32 8.23 -1.99 -10.62
CA LEU A 32 9.66 -2.28 -10.81
C LEU A 32 10.15 -1.88 -12.20
N SER A 33 9.38 -2.18 -13.24
CA SER A 33 9.65 -1.76 -14.62
C SER A 33 9.76 -0.24 -14.78
N ARG A 34 9.02 0.51 -13.96
CA ARG A 34 8.99 1.98 -13.95
C ARG A 34 10.02 2.61 -13.02
N GLY A 35 10.92 1.82 -12.45
CA GLY A 35 12.05 2.32 -11.65
C GLY A 35 11.87 2.23 -10.15
N ALA A 36 10.85 1.57 -9.62
CA ALA A 36 10.76 1.26 -8.20
C ALA A 36 12.01 0.48 -7.76
N THR A 37 12.54 0.79 -6.60
CA THR A 37 13.76 0.16 -6.08
C THR A 37 13.50 -1.23 -5.55
N SER A 38 12.35 -1.43 -4.93
CA SER A 38 11.97 -2.71 -4.33
C SER A 38 10.48 -2.94 -4.39
N ALA A 39 10.09 -4.21 -4.42
CA ALA A 39 8.71 -4.62 -4.32
C ALA A 39 8.59 -5.90 -3.50
N VAL A 40 7.72 -5.90 -2.53
CA VAL A 40 7.29 -7.08 -1.77
C VAL A 40 5.96 -7.53 -2.30
N PHE A 41 5.91 -8.73 -2.87
CA PHE A 41 4.70 -9.36 -3.39
C PHE A 41 4.14 -10.29 -2.32
N VAL A 42 2.93 -10.04 -1.88
CA VAL A 42 2.23 -10.89 -0.92
C VAL A 42 1.08 -11.60 -1.62
N GLU A 43 1.15 -12.92 -1.67
CA GLU A 43 0.19 -13.78 -2.35
C GLU A 43 0.07 -15.12 -1.62
N ALA A 44 -1.14 -15.59 -1.37
CA ALA A 44 -1.37 -16.84 -0.65
C ALA A 44 -1.33 -18.07 -1.57
N ASP A 45 -1.69 -17.94 -2.84
CA ASP A 45 -1.71 -19.01 -3.80
C ASP A 45 -0.30 -19.35 -4.28
N ARG A 46 0.15 -20.59 -4.04
CA ARG A 46 1.48 -21.06 -4.42
C ARG A 46 1.73 -21.01 -5.93
N ASP A 47 0.74 -21.32 -6.74
CA ASP A 47 0.87 -21.25 -8.20
C ASP A 47 1.03 -19.82 -8.68
N ALA A 48 0.32 -18.89 -8.09
CA ALA A 48 0.49 -17.47 -8.35
C ALA A 48 1.88 -16.97 -7.90
N CYS A 49 2.37 -17.39 -6.74
CA CYS A 49 3.73 -17.08 -6.29
C CYS A 49 4.78 -17.59 -7.29
N THR A 50 4.61 -18.77 -7.83
CA THR A 50 5.48 -19.34 -8.87
C THR A 50 5.42 -18.51 -10.16
N THR A 51 4.23 -18.06 -10.53
CA THR A 51 4.05 -17.17 -11.69
C THR A 51 4.78 -15.86 -11.52
N ILE A 52 4.71 -15.23 -10.35
CA ILE A 52 5.47 -14.01 -10.05
C ILE A 52 6.97 -14.26 -10.22
N GLN A 53 7.48 -15.36 -9.67
CA GLN A 53 8.89 -15.75 -9.78
C GLN A 53 9.34 -15.87 -11.24
N ARG A 54 8.54 -16.56 -12.07
CA ARG A 54 8.81 -16.71 -13.50
C ARG A 54 8.80 -15.37 -14.23
N ASN A 55 7.85 -14.50 -13.92
CA ASN A 55 7.75 -13.18 -14.52
C ASN A 55 8.95 -12.30 -14.16
N LEU A 56 9.43 -12.34 -12.92
CA LEU A 56 10.63 -11.62 -12.50
C LEU A 56 11.87 -12.05 -13.29
N ILE A 57 12.04 -13.34 -13.48
CA ILE A 57 13.16 -13.90 -14.26
C ILE A 57 13.04 -13.50 -15.74
N LYS A 58 11.85 -13.67 -16.32
CA LYS A 58 11.59 -13.35 -17.72
C LYS A 58 11.83 -11.88 -18.05
N LEU A 59 11.39 -10.99 -17.17
CA LEU A 59 11.51 -9.54 -17.33
C LEU A 59 12.85 -9.00 -16.82
N LYS A 60 13.69 -9.84 -16.22
CA LYS A 60 14.99 -9.46 -15.64
C LYS A 60 14.88 -8.31 -14.64
N LEU A 61 13.86 -8.37 -13.78
CA LEU A 61 13.62 -7.39 -12.74
C LEU A 61 14.28 -7.82 -11.42
N GLU A 62 14.92 -6.88 -10.76
CA GLU A 62 15.57 -7.04 -9.47
C GLU A 62 14.83 -6.26 -8.37
N GLY A 63 15.19 -6.51 -7.12
CA GLY A 63 14.61 -5.81 -5.96
C GLY A 63 13.28 -6.38 -5.47
N ALA A 64 12.92 -7.58 -5.90
CA ALA A 64 11.67 -8.23 -5.53
C ALA A 64 11.87 -9.23 -4.38
N GLN A 65 10.88 -9.28 -3.50
CA GLN A 65 10.70 -10.34 -2.51
C GLN A 65 9.28 -10.90 -2.64
N ILE A 66 9.16 -12.22 -2.66
CA ILE A 66 7.85 -12.89 -2.69
C ILE A 66 7.58 -13.48 -1.32
N VAL A 67 6.46 -13.08 -0.72
CA VAL A 67 5.96 -13.61 0.54
C VAL A 67 4.71 -14.42 0.24
N CYS A 68 4.88 -15.75 0.16
CA CYS A 68 3.79 -16.66 -0.15
C CYS A 68 3.02 -16.98 1.14
N ARG A 69 2.11 -16.07 1.50
CA ARG A 69 1.37 -16.06 2.76
C ARG A 69 0.04 -15.36 2.60
N ASP A 70 -0.87 -15.61 3.54
CA ASP A 70 -2.09 -14.82 3.72
C ASP A 70 -1.76 -13.32 3.89
N ALA A 71 -2.47 -12.48 3.13
CA ALA A 71 -2.19 -11.05 3.08
C ALA A 71 -2.39 -10.35 4.43
N LEU A 72 -3.42 -10.73 5.19
CA LEU A 72 -3.66 -10.13 6.51
C LEU A 72 -2.53 -10.45 7.49
N THR A 73 -2.07 -11.70 7.52
CA THR A 73 -0.95 -12.14 8.35
C THR A 73 0.34 -11.41 7.97
N ALA A 74 0.63 -11.34 6.67
CA ALA A 74 1.82 -10.64 6.17
C ALA A 74 1.77 -9.14 6.48
N LEU A 75 0.63 -8.50 6.29
CA LEU A 75 0.44 -7.07 6.58
C LEU A 75 0.63 -6.76 8.07
N ALA A 76 0.08 -7.59 8.95
CA ALA A 76 0.27 -7.46 10.39
C ALA A 76 1.75 -7.59 10.79
N GLN A 77 2.48 -8.51 10.16
CA GLN A 77 3.92 -8.68 10.37
C GLN A 77 4.74 -7.47 9.88
N GLU A 78 4.41 -6.92 8.71
CA GLU A 78 5.06 -5.72 8.18
C GLU A 78 4.84 -4.51 9.10
N ALA A 79 3.61 -4.33 9.56
CA ALA A 79 3.27 -3.27 10.52
C ALA A 79 4.03 -3.44 11.84
N SER A 80 4.05 -4.64 12.39
CA SER A 80 4.77 -4.97 13.63
C SER A 80 6.28 -4.77 13.52
N ALA A 81 6.85 -5.03 12.34
CA ALA A 81 8.26 -4.80 12.06
C ALA A 81 8.61 -3.31 11.83
N GLY A 82 7.63 -2.43 11.80
CA GLY A 82 7.82 -1.00 11.54
C GLY A 82 8.21 -0.68 10.10
N ARG A 83 7.97 -1.59 9.16
CA ARG A 83 8.28 -1.36 7.76
C ARG A 83 7.25 -0.45 7.12
N ARG A 84 7.73 0.51 6.33
CA ARG A 84 6.91 1.47 5.63
C ARG A 84 7.24 1.49 4.15
N TYR A 85 6.21 1.72 3.34
CA TYR A 85 6.30 1.65 1.88
C TYR A 85 5.82 2.95 1.26
N ASP A 86 6.46 3.34 0.17
CA ASP A 86 6.07 4.51 -0.62
C ASP A 86 4.81 4.27 -1.43
N LEU A 87 4.58 3.02 -1.83
CA LEU A 87 3.39 2.61 -2.57
C LEU A 87 2.86 1.29 -2.01
N VAL A 88 1.62 1.29 -1.55
CA VAL A 88 0.91 0.09 -1.14
C VAL A 88 -0.24 -0.15 -2.11
N LEU A 89 -0.23 -1.32 -2.75
CA LEU A 89 -1.25 -1.77 -3.68
C LEU A 89 -2.14 -2.81 -2.99
N LEU A 90 -3.44 -2.64 -3.06
CA LEU A 90 -4.41 -3.52 -2.41
C LEU A 90 -5.51 -3.88 -3.40
N ASP A 91 -5.52 -5.14 -3.85
CA ASP A 91 -6.48 -5.68 -4.80
C ASP A 91 -7.04 -7.01 -4.29
N PRO A 92 -7.85 -7.00 -3.21
CA PRO A 92 -8.44 -8.22 -2.68
C PRO A 92 -9.56 -8.73 -3.58
N PRO A 93 -9.94 -10.02 -3.48
CA PRO A 93 -11.10 -10.54 -4.18
C PRO A 93 -12.36 -9.73 -3.85
N TYR A 94 -13.11 -9.28 -4.86
CA TYR A 94 -14.24 -8.39 -4.69
C TYR A 94 -15.31 -8.90 -3.72
N ALA A 95 -15.61 -10.20 -3.77
CA ALA A 95 -16.61 -10.82 -2.90
C ALA A 95 -16.27 -10.78 -1.41
N MET A 96 -14.99 -10.57 -1.06
CA MET A 96 -14.48 -10.58 0.32
C MET A 96 -14.15 -9.20 0.85
N TYR A 97 -14.26 -8.15 0.02
CA TYR A 97 -13.71 -6.85 0.36
C TYR A 97 -14.33 -6.22 1.62
N SER A 98 -15.64 -6.25 1.77
CA SER A 98 -16.32 -5.64 2.94
C SER A 98 -15.90 -6.26 4.26
N ASP A 99 -15.70 -7.58 4.31
CA ASP A 99 -15.21 -8.29 5.49
C ASP A 99 -13.72 -8.00 5.74
N LEU A 100 -12.92 -7.96 4.68
CA LEU A 100 -11.49 -7.71 4.75
C LEU A 100 -11.17 -6.26 5.13
N GLN A 101 -11.95 -5.29 4.67
CA GLN A 101 -11.70 -3.88 4.94
C GLN A 101 -11.53 -3.60 6.43
N ALA A 102 -12.47 -4.06 7.26
CA ALA A 102 -12.42 -3.87 8.71
C ALA A 102 -11.19 -4.53 9.35
N ARG A 103 -10.74 -5.65 8.81
CA ARG A 103 -9.58 -6.40 9.32
C ARG A 103 -8.24 -5.82 8.87
N LEU A 104 -8.18 -5.26 7.68
CA LEU A 104 -6.98 -4.63 7.11
C LEU A 104 -6.78 -3.19 7.61
N ALA A 105 -7.88 -2.48 7.86
CA ALA A 105 -7.87 -1.05 8.19
C ALA A 105 -6.91 -0.65 9.32
N PRO A 106 -6.75 -1.40 10.43
CA PRO A 106 -5.83 -1.02 11.49
C PRO A 106 -4.35 -1.02 11.08
N TYR A 107 -3.97 -1.83 10.10
CA TYR A 107 -2.57 -2.02 9.69
C TYR A 107 -2.15 -1.14 8.52
N LEU A 108 -3.08 -0.75 7.64
CA LEU A 108 -2.75 -0.01 6.43
C LEU A 108 -2.04 1.33 6.70
N PRO A 109 -2.49 2.17 7.66
CA PRO A 109 -1.76 3.39 7.99
C PRO A 109 -0.35 3.14 8.52
N GLU A 110 -0.15 2.02 9.21
CA GLU A 110 1.13 1.65 9.84
C GLU A 110 2.22 1.27 8.84
N VAL A 111 1.85 0.87 7.63
CA VAL A 111 2.79 0.48 6.57
C VAL A 111 3.00 1.55 5.50
N LEU A 112 2.34 2.70 5.61
CA LEU A 112 2.54 3.83 4.70
C LEU A 112 3.69 4.72 5.15
N ALA A 113 4.63 5.00 4.24
CA ALA A 113 5.61 6.04 4.42
C ALA A 113 4.96 7.41 4.50
N GLU A 114 5.67 8.41 5.01
CA GLU A 114 5.15 9.77 5.23
C GLU A 114 4.53 10.41 3.97
N ASP A 115 5.18 10.22 2.82
CA ASP A 115 4.69 10.66 1.50
C ASP A 115 4.15 9.49 0.67
N GLY A 116 3.74 8.42 1.32
CA GLY A 116 3.27 7.20 0.68
C GLY A 116 1.88 7.35 0.06
N LEU A 117 1.53 6.36 -0.74
CA LEU A 117 0.24 6.27 -1.41
C LEU A 117 -0.32 4.85 -1.28
N LEU A 118 -1.57 4.75 -0.85
CA LEU A 118 -2.33 3.50 -0.86
C LEU A 118 -3.29 3.51 -2.04
N VAL A 119 -3.22 2.50 -2.87
CA VAL A 119 -4.11 2.29 -4.03
C VAL A 119 -4.96 1.06 -3.78
N VAL A 120 -6.26 1.26 -3.69
CA VAL A 120 -7.23 0.19 -3.46
C VAL A 120 -8.06 -0.03 -4.71
N GLU A 121 -8.05 -1.27 -5.22
CA GLU A 121 -8.95 -1.70 -6.29
C GLU A 121 -10.15 -2.43 -5.69
N THR A 122 -11.34 -2.01 -6.09
CA THR A 122 -12.62 -2.63 -5.71
C THR A 122 -13.51 -2.80 -6.95
N SER A 123 -14.67 -3.42 -6.78
CA SER A 123 -15.70 -3.33 -7.81
C SER A 123 -16.14 -1.88 -7.99
N SER A 124 -16.63 -1.53 -9.18
CA SER A 124 -17.06 -0.15 -9.47
C SER A 124 -18.18 0.34 -8.56
N ARG A 125 -18.95 -0.58 -7.98
CA ARG A 125 -20.09 -0.30 -7.10
C ARG A 125 -19.70 -0.11 -5.64
N GLU A 126 -18.47 -0.44 -5.28
CA GLU A 126 -17.98 -0.42 -3.91
C GLU A 126 -16.88 0.63 -3.79
N GLU A 127 -17.09 1.62 -2.94
CA GLU A 127 -16.09 2.63 -2.63
C GLU A 127 -15.50 2.32 -1.26
N PRO A 128 -14.18 2.12 -1.17
CA PRO A 128 -13.56 1.82 0.12
C PRO A 128 -13.63 3.02 1.06
N GLU A 129 -13.92 2.72 2.33
CA GLU A 129 -13.92 3.69 3.41
C GLU A 129 -12.84 3.33 4.43
N LEU A 130 -11.80 4.13 4.48
CA LEU A 130 -10.68 3.99 5.41
C LEU A 130 -10.50 5.32 6.16
N ALA A 131 -9.95 5.24 7.38
CA ALA A 131 -9.62 6.42 8.17
C ALA A 131 -8.33 7.10 7.67
N LEU A 132 -8.27 7.35 6.37
CA LEU A 132 -7.16 8.00 5.66
C LEU A 132 -7.72 9.06 4.72
N PRO A 133 -6.99 10.16 4.48
CA PRO A 133 -7.37 11.14 3.48
C PRO A 133 -7.48 10.52 2.09
N LYS A 134 -8.61 10.69 1.44
CA LYS A 134 -8.84 10.23 0.07
C LYS A 134 -8.37 11.27 -0.91
N ARG A 135 -7.42 10.89 -1.80
CA ARG A 135 -6.95 11.77 -2.86
C ARG A 135 -7.91 11.80 -4.04
N THR A 136 -8.32 10.63 -4.51
CA THR A 136 -9.23 10.47 -5.65
C THR A 136 -9.87 9.09 -5.66
N SER A 137 -10.99 8.96 -6.35
CA SER A 137 -11.64 7.69 -6.63
C SER A 137 -12.20 7.73 -8.05
N ARG A 138 -11.87 6.73 -8.87
CA ARG A 138 -12.27 6.68 -10.28
C ARG A 138 -12.74 5.30 -10.68
N ARG A 139 -13.77 5.27 -11.51
CA ARG A 139 -14.30 4.04 -12.11
C ARG A 139 -13.61 3.77 -13.44
N TYR A 140 -13.27 2.50 -13.67
CA TYR A 140 -12.76 1.97 -14.93
C TYR A 140 -13.51 0.68 -15.24
N GLY A 141 -14.57 0.78 -16.07
CA GLY A 141 -15.44 -0.36 -16.34
C GLY A 141 -16.07 -0.94 -15.09
N SER A 142 -15.82 -2.21 -14.79
CA SER A 142 -16.32 -2.90 -13.61
C SER A 142 -15.48 -2.70 -12.35
N ALA A 143 -14.36 -1.99 -12.46
CA ALA A 143 -13.45 -1.73 -11.36
C ALA A 143 -13.47 -0.25 -10.92
N ARG A 144 -13.02 -0.04 -9.69
CA ARG A 144 -12.78 1.28 -9.11
C ARG A 144 -11.38 1.31 -8.52
N LEU A 145 -10.65 2.37 -8.76
CA LEU A 145 -9.40 2.69 -8.08
C LEU A 145 -9.62 3.86 -7.12
N THR A 146 -9.27 3.66 -5.87
CA THR A 146 -9.32 4.69 -4.84
C THR A 146 -7.92 4.88 -4.25
N LEU A 147 -7.45 6.11 -4.24
CA LEU A 147 -6.13 6.49 -3.75
C LEU A 147 -6.26 7.22 -2.42
N PHE A 148 -5.50 6.76 -1.43
CA PHE A 148 -5.45 7.35 -0.09
C PHE A 148 -4.03 7.81 0.22
N GLU A 149 -3.95 8.90 0.98
CA GLU A 149 -2.71 9.47 1.50
C GLU A 149 -2.54 9.13 2.99
N PRO A 150 -1.32 9.19 3.54
CA PRO A 150 -1.13 9.11 4.97
C PRO A 150 -1.84 10.25 5.68
N ALA A 151 -2.31 10.00 6.91
CA ALA A 151 -2.81 11.08 7.75
C ALA A 151 -1.69 12.11 8.02
N PRO A 152 -2.01 13.43 8.05
CA PRO A 152 -1.03 14.44 8.41
C PRO A 152 -0.45 14.12 9.79
N ARG A 153 0.89 14.19 9.93
CA ARG A 153 1.50 14.15 11.26
C ARG A 153 1.08 15.41 12.00
N VAL A 154 0.44 15.24 13.15
CA VAL A 154 0.31 16.32 14.12
C VAL A 154 1.72 16.58 14.62
N PRO A 155 2.28 17.83 14.50
CA PRO A 155 3.54 18.12 15.13
C PRO A 155 3.43 17.75 16.60
N ASP A 156 4.37 16.97 17.10
CA ASP A 156 4.41 16.64 18.52
C ASP A 156 4.44 17.95 19.27
N GLY A 157 3.33 18.24 19.94
CA GLY A 157 3.18 19.45 20.73
C GLY A 157 3.99 19.37 22.00
N SER A 158 5.32 19.32 21.86
CA SER A 158 6.20 19.70 22.94
C SER A 158 6.13 21.22 23.12
N LEU A 159 4.96 21.67 23.59
CA LEU A 159 4.86 22.95 24.25
C LEU A 159 5.74 22.85 25.49
N GLY A 160 6.95 23.33 25.34
CA GLY A 160 7.79 23.66 26.47
C GLY A 160 6.99 24.60 27.36
N VAL A 161 6.42 24.06 28.42
CA VAL A 161 5.90 24.84 29.52
C VAL A 161 7.12 25.52 30.14
N ARG A 162 7.44 26.72 29.66
CA ARG A 162 8.31 27.64 30.40
C ARG A 162 7.54 27.98 31.69
N ARG A 163 7.86 27.27 32.77
CA ARG A 163 7.52 27.71 34.11
C ARG A 163 8.21 29.06 34.31
N ARG A 164 7.45 30.14 34.25
CA ARG A 164 7.87 31.41 34.83
C ARG A 164 8.04 31.17 36.35
N ARG A 165 9.28 31.22 36.80
CA ARG A 165 9.56 31.41 38.21
C ARG A 165 9.17 32.87 38.50
N GLU A 166 8.04 33.05 39.14
CA GLU A 166 7.77 34.31 39.83
C GLU A 166 8.69 34.35 41.03
N GLN A 167 9.66 35.30 40.97
CA GLN A 167 10.40 35.73 42.13
C GLN A 167 9.47 36.67 42.90
N TYR A 168 9.07 36.27 44.07
CA TYR A 168 8.59 37.21 45.08
C TYR A 168 9.76 37.53 46.01
N GLU A 169 10.14 38.79 46.03
CA GLU A 169 10.78 39.43 47.17
C GLU A 169 9.74 39.67 48.27
#